data_b14b4712f3dfc6ff86fbfc44c872e6d8
#
_entry.id   b14b4712f3dfc6ff86fbfc44c872e6d8
#
_cell.length_a   1.000
_cell.length_b   1.000
_cell.length_c   1.000
_cell.angle_alpha   90.00
_cell.angle_beta   90.00
_cell.angle_gamma   90.00
#
_symmetry.space_group_name_H-M   'P 1'
#
loop_
_entity.id
_entity.type
_entity.pdbx_description
1 polymer ?
#
loop_
_entity_poly.entity_id
_entity_poly.type
_entity_poly.pdbx_seq_one_letter_code
_entity_poly.pdbx_strand_id
1 'polypeptide(L)'
;MDLQLAKEILNGLDHFQASLELPTLELMVEAFNTARANLGYEITFYLPGTVKIDKVRGRYPAISITGDRCSLLCEHCKAKLLLPMWKADTPAELKDTLIAVYEKGVLGALLTGGSDKEGRLPWEGFLSAIEDVSSQTDLYLTAHTGFLNKSQAYGLRQAGIRQGLLDLMGSDEVAQRVYHLRSLLPVLNALKGICEAGLELVPHILAGLEYGRLKSEYQALSILKDYNPKSLVFVALTPFKGTGMEGVNPPDPLEVAKLIATARLMFPGLPISLGCERKRGRYAEMLEYLALLSGIDRMAIWSEGAISLAQGLGLRPRFQLTCCSLDPKEELCTSLTQSFDHPTHHLG
;
A
#
# COMPACT_ATOMS: atom_id res chain seq x y z
N MET A 1 -24.10 -1.55 7.99
CA MET A 1 -23.93 -0.47 9.01
C MET A 1 -24.97 0.60 8.72
N ASP A 2 -25.64 1.13 9.72
CA ASP A 2 -26.51 2.29 9.58
C ASP A 2 -25.87 3.56 10.13
N LEU A 3 -26.51 4.71 9.93
CA LEU A 3 -26.00 6.02 10.35
C LEU A 3 -25.89 6.17 11.87
N GLN A 4 -26.82 5.54 12.61
CA GLN A 4 -26.82 5.61 14.07
C GLN A 4 -25.62 4.88 14.66
N LEU A 5 -25.37 3.65 14.21
CA LEU A 5 -24.23 2.84 14.63
C LEU A 5 -22.89 3.54 14.27
N ALA A 6 -22.80 4.12 13.06
CA ALA A 6 -21.61 4.87 12.68
C ALA A 6 -21.34 6.07 13.59
N LYS A 7 -22.39 6.82 13.98
CA LYS A 7 -22.28 7.93 14.94
C LYS A 7 -21.85 7.45 16.32
N GLU A 8 -22.40 6.36 16.81
CA GLU A 8 -22.07 5.79 18.12
C GLU A 8 -20.60 5.36 18.16
N ILE A 9 -20.12 4.68 17.12
CA ILE A 9 -18.73 4.28 16.98
C ILE A 9 -17.81 5.51 17.01
N LEU A 10 -18.09 6.52 16.20
CA LEU A 10 -17.26 7.73 16.11
C LEU A 10 -17.24 8.53 17.42
N ASN A 11 -18.40 8.64 18.09
CA ASN A 11 -18.50 9.30 19.39
C ASN A 11 -17.78 8.55 20.52
N GLY A 12 -17.64 7.23 20.39
CA GLY A 12 -16.89 6.38 21.31
C GLY A 12 -15.38 6.39 21.11
N LEU A 13 -14.88 7.00 20.01
CA LEU A 13 -13.45 7.14 19.77
C LEU A 13 -12.90 8.31 20.62
N ASP A 14 -12.09 8.00 21.61
CA ASP A 14 -11.47 8.90 22.60
C ASP A 14 -10.73 10.05 21.94
N HIS A 15 -10.93 10.73 21.06
CA HIS A 15 -10.22 11.86 20.44
C HIS A 15 -10.85 12.33 19.12
N PHE A 16 -11.99 11.75 18.74
CA PHE A 16 -12.73 12.23 17.60
C PHE A 16 -13.58 13.44 18.01
N GLN A 17 -12.96 14.61 18.02
CA GLN A 17 -13.62 15.88 18.38
C GLN A 17 -14.21 16.63 17.17
N ALA A 18 -14.12 16.07 15.96
CA ALA A 18 -14.70 16.71 14.80
C ALA A 18 -16.20 16.47 14.76
N SER A 19 -16.99 17.52 14.67
CA SER A 19 -18.39 17.40 14.24
C SER A 19 -18.41 16.85 12.81
N LEU A 20 -18.65 15.55 12.68
CA LEU A 20 -18.77 14.94 11.36
C LEU A 20 -20.02 15.51 10.69
N GLU A 21 -19.85 16.19 9.59
CA GLU A 21 -20.96 16.62 8.77
C GLU A 21 -21.75 15.40 8.26
N LEU A 22 -23.06 15.47 8.33
CA LEU A 22 -23.95 14.36 7.92
C LEU A 22 -23.63 13.81 6.52
N PRO A 23 -23.33 14.63 5.49
CA PRO A 23 -22.99 14.12 4.16
C PRO A 23 -21.72 13.25 4.15
N THR A 24 -20.75 13.55 4.99
CA THR A 24 -19.52 12.74 5.09
C THR A 24 -19.79 11.38 5.73
N LEU A 25 -20.63 11.36 6.76
CA LEU A 25 -21.01 10.12 7.40
C LEU A 25 -21.84 9.23 6.47
N GLU A 26 -22.79 9.83 5.72
CA GLU A 26 -23.59 9.13 4.72
C GLU A 26 -22.71 8.49 3.65
N LEU A 27 -21.71 9.23 3.12
CA LEU A 27 -20.74 8.74 2.17
C LEU A 27 -19.99 7.50 2.70
N MET A 28 -19.49 7.56 3.95
CA MET A 28 -18.74 6.46 4.56
C MET A 28 -19.64 5.24 4.79
N VAL A 29 -20.86 5.43 5.26
CA VAL A 29 -21.83 4.33 5.46
C VAL A 29 -22.18 3.67 4.14
N GLU A 30 -22.43 4.44 3.09
CA GLU A 30 -22.70 3.92 1.76
C GLU A 30 -21.50 3.13 1.21
N ALA A 31 -20.29 3.65 1.37
CA ALA A 31 -19.07 2.97 0.95
C ALA A 31 -18.84 1.66 1.72
N PHE A 32 -19.05 1.66 3.04
CA PHE A 32 -18.98 0.44 3.85
C PHE A 32 -19.97 -0.61 3.35
N ASN A 33 -21.23 -0.24 3.18
CA ASN A 33 -22.28 -1.16 2.73
C ASN A 33 -22.02 -1.68 1.31
N THR A 34 -21.51 -0.81 0.42
CA THR A 34 -21.09 -1.18 -0.94
C THR A 34 -19.96 -2.21 -0.90
N ALA A 35 -18.95 -2.03 -0.03
CA ALA A 35 -17.90 -3.01 0.15
C ALA A 35 -18.44 -4.36 0.63
N ARG A 36 -19.33 -4.35 1.62
CA ARG A 36 -19.92 -5.60 2.17
C ARG A 36 -20.78 -6.33 1.17
N ALA A 37 -21.52 -5.61 0.34
CA ALA A 37 -22.34 -6.20 -0.71
C ALA A 37 -21.53 -6.87 -1.82
N ASN A 38 -20.33 -6.35 -2.13
CA ASN A 38 -19.50 -6.84 -3.25
C ASN A 38 -18.37 -7.77 -2.82
N LEU A 39 -17.80 -7.61 -1.63
CA LEU A 39 -16.59 -8.33 -1.16
C LEU A 39 -16.85 -9.19 0.09
N GLY A 40 -18.10 -9.15 0.63
CA GLY A 40 -18.45 -9.87 1.86
C GLY A 40 -17.86 -9.22 3.12
N TYR A 41 -17.84 -9.98 4.20
CA TYR A 41 -17.49 -9.49 5.55
C TYR A 41 -16.06 -9.85 5.99
N GLU A 42 -15.21 -10.25 5.08
CA GLU A 42 -13.80 -10.52 5.41
C GLU A 42 -12.97 -9.26 5.32
N ILE A 43 -12.03 -9.12 6.26
CA ILE A 43 -10.97 -8.12 6.22
C ILE A 43 -9.65 -8.81 6.47
N THR A 44 -8.62 -8.48 5.68
CA THR A 44 -7.30 -9.07 5.84
C THR A 44 -6.32 -8.03 6.37
N PHE A 45 -5.68 -8.37 7.49
CA PHE A 45 -4.59 -7.62 8.09
C PHE A 45 -3.25 -8.19 7.63
N TYR A 46 -2.38 -7.34 7.08
CA TYR A 46 -1.12 -7.74 6.47
C TYR A 46 0.09 -7.27 7.28
N LEU A 47 1.01 -8.19 7.54
CA LEU A 47 2.29 -7.87 8.17
C LEU A 47 3.41 -7.97 7.11
N PRO A 48 3.92 -6.84 6.60
CA PRO A 48 5.01 -6.83 5.62
C PRO A 48 6.34 -7.23 6.26
N GLY A 49 7.26 -7.75 5.46
CA GLY A 49 8.55 -8.29 5.93
C GLY A 49 9.50 -7.29 6.58
N THR A 50 9.26 -5.99 6.38
CA THR A 50 10.01 -4.90 7.02
C THR A 50 9.59 -4.65 8.47
N VAL A 51 8.46 -5.21 8.92
CA VAL A 51 7.85 -4.95 10.22
C VAL A 51 7.80 -6.23 11.07
N LYS A 52 7.93 -6.04 12.38
CA LYS A 52 7.74 -7.08 13.39
C LYS A 52 6.72 -6.59 14.41
N ILE A 53 5.71 -7.39 14.68
CA ILE A 53 4.75 -7.19 15.75
C ILE A 53 4.97 -8.34 16.75
N ASP A 54 5.27 -8.01 18.00
CA ASP A 54 5.69 -8.96 19.03
C ASP A 54 6.87 -9.83 18.57
N LYS A 55 6.66 -11.15 18.47
CA LYS A 55 7.67 -12.10 18.02
C LYS A 55 7.52 -12.48 16.54
N VAL A 56 6.45 -12.02 15.87
CA VAL A 56 6.13 -12.39 14.50
C VAL A 56 6.67 -11.33 13.53
N ARG A 57 7.40 -11.76 12.53
CA ARG A 57 7.86 -10.93 11.41
C ARG A 57 7.14 -11.32 10.14
N GLY A 58 6.82 -10.33 9.32
CA GLY A 58 6.29 -10.58 7.97
C GLY A 58 7.25 -11.41 7.12
N ARG A 59 6.72 -12.18 6.18
CA ARG A 59 7.45 -13.12 5.30
C ARG A 59 7.46 -12.64 3.85
N TYR A 60 7.55 -11.31 3.67
CA TYR A 60 7.56 -10.67 2.36
C TYR A 60 8.47 -9.43 2.39
N PRO A 61 9.79 -9.62 2.31
CA PRO A 61 10.73 -8.50 2.40
C PRO A 61 10.62 -7.57 1.20
N ALA A 62 10.94 -6.29 1.42
CA ALA A 62 11.21 -5.33 0.36
C ALA A 62 12.72 -5.28 0.12
N ILE A 63 13.13 -5.43 -1.14
CA ILE A 63 14.53 -5.47 -1.57
C ILE A 63 14.76 -4.31 -2.53
N SER A 64 15.73 -3.45 -2.20
CA SER A 64 16.16 -2.35 -3.07
C SER A 64 17.30 -2.80 -3.98
N ILE A 65 17.06 -2.76 -5.30
CA ILE A 65 18.07 -3.07 -6.34
C ILE A 65 19.04 -1.92 -6.61
N THR A 66 18.91 -0.81 -5.88
CA THR A 66 19.81 0.35 -5.98
C THR A 66 20.42 0.73 -4.62
N GLY A 67 20.24 -0.11 -3.60
CA GLY A 67 20.61 0.21 -2.23
C GLY A 67 19.77 1.40 -1.72
N ASP A 68 20.46 2.45 -1.30
CA ASP A 68 19.84 3.71 -0.86
C ASP A 68 19.98 4.86 -1.87
N ARG A 69 20.48 4.56 -3.08
CA ARG A 69 20.66 5.57 -4.14
C ARG A 69 19.36 5.84 -4.88
N CYS A 70 19.00 7.12 -5.02
CA CYS A 70 17.88 7.60 -5.83
C CYS A 70 18.23 8.98 -6.38
N SER A 71 18.13 9.17 -7.69
CA SER A 71 18.41 10.45 -8.34
C SER A 71 17.19 11.37 -8.43
N LEU A 72 15.98 10.82 -8.31
CA LEU A 72 14.74 11.60 -8.39
C LEU A 72 14.54 12.47 -7.14
N LEU A 73 14.93 11.96 -5.95
CA LEU A 73 14.92 12.69 -4.69
C LEU A 73 13.60 13.43 -4.41
N CYS A 74 12.48 12.76 -4.61
CA CYS A 74 11.14 13.31 -4.42
C CYS A 74 11.00 14.04 -3.09
N GLU A 75 10.26 15.16 -3.05
CA GLU A 75 10.12 16.04 -1.87
C GLU A 75 9.57 15.32 -0.64
N HIS A 76 8.72 14.32 -0.81
CA HIS A 76 8.12 13.59 0.30
C HIS A 76 9.07 12.59 0.97
N CYS A 77 10.04 11.99 0.24
CA CYS A 77 10.84 10.88 0.80
C CYS A 77 12.36 11.07 0.75
N LYS A 78 12.93 11.75 -0.26
CA LYS A 78 14.40 11.90 -0.48
C LYS A 78 15.17 10.60 -0.20
N ALA A 79 14.69 9.50 -0.83
CA ALA A 79 15.24 8.14 -0.70
C ALA A 79 15.15 7.50 0.71
N LYS A 80 14.54 8.15 1.71
CA LYS A 80 14.46 7.61 3.08
C LYS A 80 13.66 6.32 3.18
N LEU A 81 12.72 6.11 2.29
CA LEU A 81 11.94 4.86 2.21
C LEU A 81 12.80 3.65 1.83
N LEU A 82 13.97 3.85 1.23
CA LEU A 82 14.88 2.77 0.88
C LEU A 82 15.73 2.28 2.07
N LEU A 83 15.92 3.11 3.10
CA LEU A 83 16.82 2.82 4.21
C LEU A 83 16.48 1.52 4.97
N PRO A 84 15.21 1.18 5.27
CA PRO A 84 14.85 -0.04 5.97
C PRO A 84 14.79 -1.28 5.06
N MET A 85 14.97 -1.14 3.74
CA MET A 85 14.88 -2.24 2.78
C MET A 85 16.18 -3.05 2.77
N TRP A 86 16.07 -4.31 2.38
CA TRP A 86 17.24 -5.12 2.10
C TRP A 86 17.93 -4.60 0.84
N LYS A 87 19.24 -4.60 0.82
CA LYS A 87 20.01 -4.07 -0.31
C LYS A 87 20.53 -5.21 -1.17
N ALA A 88 20.42 -5.07 -2.47
CA ALA A 88 20.94 -5.97 -3.48
C ALA A 88 21.29 -5.16 -4.74
N ASP A 89 22.45 -4.51 -4.70
CA ASP A 89 22.86 -3.48 -5.67
C ASP A 89 23.35 -4.07 -7.00
N THR A 90 23.60 -5.39 -7.03
CA THR A 90 24.03 -6.11 -8.22
C THR A 90 23.09 -7.28 -8.51
N PRO A 91 22.99 -7.76 -9.77
CA PRO A 91 22.21 -8.93 -10.14
C PRO A 91 22.58 -10.18 -9.35
N ALA A 92 23.87 -10.39 -9.08
CA ALA A 92 24.35 -11.52 -8.28
C ALA A 92 23.83 -11.43 -6.84
N GLU A 93 23.98 -10.28 -6.18
CA GLU A 93 23.46 -10.06 -4.83
C GLU A 93 21.95 -10.24 -4.75
N LEU A 94 21.20 -9.81 -5.79
CA LEU A 94 19.75 -10.01 -5.85
C LEU A 94 19.40 -11.49 -5.90
N LYS A 95 20.07 -12.26 -6.78
CA LYS A 95 19.89 -13.71 -6.90
C LYS A 95 20.19 -14.41 -5.57
N ASP A 96 21.36 -14.15 -4.99
CA ASP A 96 21.78 -14.75 -3.72
C ASP A 96 20.80 -14.39 -2.57
N THR A 97 20.37 -13.14 -2.51
CA THR A 97 19.38 -12.68 -1.51
C THR A 97 18.04 -13.39 -1.67
N LEU A 98 17.52 -13.49 -2.89
CA LEU A 98 16.24 -14.15 -3.15
C LEU A 98 16.29 -15.66 -2.85
N ILE A 99 17.38 -16.35 -3.21
CA ILE A 99 17.57 -17.77 -2.87
C ILE A 99 17.67 -17.95 -1.35
N ALA A 100 18.45 -17.10 -0.66
CA ALA A 100 18.60 -17.19 0.79
C ALA A 100 17.30 -16.93 1.56
N VAL A 101 16.40 -16.06 1.06
CA VAL A 101 15.08 -15.86 1.68
C VAL A 101 14.11 -16.99 1.34
N TYR A 102 14.20 -17.55 0.15
CA TYR A 102 13.45 -18.74 -0.25
C TYR A 102 13.74 -19.94 0.67
N GLU A 103 15.03 -20.24 0.89
CA GLU A 103 15.46 -21.31 1.80
C GLU A 103 14.98 -21.12 3.25
N LYS A 104 14.74 -19.88 3.66
CA LYS A 104 14.13 -19.54 4.97
C LYS A 104 12.60 -19.62 4.97
N GLY A 105 12.00 -20.10 3.89
CA GLY A 105 10.55 -20.25 3.74
C GLY A 105 9.80 -18.93 3.60
N VAL A 106 10.43 -17.89 3.03
CA VAL A 106 9.77 -16.64 2.67
C VAL A 106 8.82 -16.86 1.50
N LEU A 107 7.68 -16.18 1.48
CA LEU A 107 6.60 -16.42 0.51
C LEU A 107 6.81 -15.70 -0.82
N GLY A 108 7.65 -14.67 -0.83
CA GLY A 108 7.92 -13.82 -1.97
C GLY A 108 8.65 -12.56 -1.56
N ALA A 109 8.85 -11.64 -2.49
CA ALA A 109 9.52 -10.38 -2.23
C ALA A 109 8.95 -9.24 -3.08
N LEU A 110 9.00 -8.03 -2.52
CA LEU A 110 8.79 -6.79 -3.26
C LEU A 110 10.16 -6.29 -3.74
N LEU A 111 10.38 -6.28 -5.04
CA LEU A 111 11.56 -5.66 -5.64
C LEU A 111 11.28 -4.19 -5.92
N THR A 112 12.21 -3.32 -5.56
CA THR A 112 12.07 -1.88 -5.75
C THR A 112 13.45 -1.23 -5.74
N GLY A 113 13.51 0.09 -5.67
CA GLY A 113 14.76 0.85 -5.59
C GLY A 113 14.54 2.34 -5.79
N GLY A 114 15.63 3.08 -5.75
CA GLY A 114 15.62 4.46 -6.20
C GLY A 114 15.73 4.55 -7.73
N SER A 115 15.22 5.63 -8.25
CA SER A 115 15.11 5.87 -9.68
C SER A 115 16.10 6.90 -10.22
N ASP A 116 16.25 6.93 -11.54
CA ASP A 116 16.90 8.01 -12.27
C ASP A 116 16.05 9.30 -12.22
N LYS A 117 16.48 10.35 -12.95
CA LYS A 117 15.77 11.64 -12.99
C LYS A 117 14.46 11.60 -13.77
N GLU A 118 14.23 10.56 -14.56
CA GLU A 118 13.01 10.27 -15.27
C GLU A 118 12.05 9.36 -14.49
N GLY A 119 12.45 8.95 -13.27
CA GLY A 119 11.65 8.10 -12.39
C GLY A 119 11.73 6.61 -12.70
N ARG A 120 12.71 6.15 -13.50
CA ARG A 120 12.89 4.75 -13.90
C ARG A 120 13.92 4.05 -13.03
N LEU A 121 13.70 2.76 -12.77
CA LEU A 121 14.67 1.88 -12.14
C LEU A 121 15.51 1.14 -13.19
N PRO A 122 16.72 0.68 -12.87
CA PRO A 122 17.62 -0.01 -13.78
C PRO A 122 17.26 -1.49 -13.99
N TRP A 123 16.00 -1.78 -14.35
CA TRP A 123 15.47 -3.13 -14.42
C TRP A 123 16.21 -4.04 -15.39
N GLU A 124 16.67 -3.50 -16.53
CA GLU A 124 17.34 -4.26 -17.58
C GLU A 124 18.54 -5.05 -17.06
N GLY A 125 19.28 -4.48 -16.11
CA GLY A 125 20.44 -5.14 -15.50
C GLY A 125 20.08 -6.33 -14.60
N PHE A 126 18.83 -6.41 -14.12
CA PHE A 126 18.39 -7.39 -13.13
C PHE A 126 17.47 -8.48 -13.70
N LEU A 127 17.00 -8.33 -14.95
CA LEU A 127 15.99 -9.25 -15.53
C LEU A 127 16.45 -10.71 -15.52
N SER A 128 17.71 -10.99 -15.91
CA SER A 128 18.24 -12.35 -15.92
C SER A 128 18.30 -12.97 -14.52
N ALA A 129 18.69 -12.20 -13.50
CA ALA A 129 18.73 -12.68 -12.11
C ALA A 129 17.32 -12.98 -11.57
N ILE A 130 16.32 -12.16 -11.94
CA ILE A 130 14.92 -12.36 -11.58
C ILE A 130 14.39 -13.63 -12.26
N GLU A 131 14.65 -13.80 -13.55
CA GLU A 131 14.23 -14.96 -14.34
C GLU A 131 14.85 -16.26 -13.78
N ASP A 132 16.14 -16.25 -13.50
CA ASP A 132 16.83 -17.38 -12.89
C ASP A 132 16.15 -17.84 -11.59
N VAL A 133 15.83 -16.90 -10.69
CA VAL A 133 15.17 -17.21 -9.42
C VAL A 133 13.73 -17.67 -9.65
N SER A 134 12.98 -16.98 -10.50
CA SER A 134 11.58 -17.30 -10.78
C SER A 134 11.41 -18.69 -11.41
N SER A 135 12.43 -19.16 -12.15
CA SER A 135 12.40 -20.50 -12.76
C SER A 135 12.75 -21.63 -11.78
N GLN A 136 13.41 -21.33 -10.67
CA GLN A 136 13.92 -22.30 -9.70
C GLN A 136 13.13 -22.31 -8.38
N THR A 137 12.24 -21.34 -8.17
CA THR A 137 11.50 -21.16 -6.92
C THR A 137 10.03 -20.83 -7.19
N ASP A 138 9.19 -21.01 -6.18
CA ASP A 138 7.78 -20.57 -6.19
C ASP A 138 7.57 -19.20 -5.55
N LEU A 139 8.64 -18.43 -5.34
CA LEU A 139 8.55 -17.07 -4.79
C LEU A 139 7.58 -16.22 -5.60
N TYR A 140 6.63 -15.59 -4.92
CA TYR A 140 5.74 -14.62 -5.55
C TYR A 140 6.46 -13.27 -5.60
N LEU A 141 6.96 -12.89 -6.77
CA LEU A 141 7.71 -11.66 -6.96
C LEU A 141 6.82 -10.53 -7.46
N THR A 142 6.88 -9.38 -6.79
CA THR A 142 6.23 -8.14 -7.19
C THR A 142 7.27 -7.04 -7.35
N ALA A 143 6.96 -6.03 -8.16
CA ALA A 143 7.85 -4.89 -8.34
C ALA A 143 7.13 -3.56 -8.08
N HIS A 144 7.70 -2.70 -7.23
CA HIS A 144 7.36 -1.28 -7.23
C HIS A 144 8.18 -0.62 -8.33
N THR A 145 7.53 -0.44 -9.50
CA THR A 145 8.20 -0.39 -10.80
C THR A 145 8.93 0.91 -11.10
N GLY A 146 8.62 1.99 -10.35
CA GLY A 146 8.90 3.32 -10.83
C GLY A 146 8.12 3.61 -12.12
N PHE A 147 8.49 4.68 -12.84
CA PHE A 147 7.82 5.07 -14.08
C PHE A 147 8.48 4.39 -15.28
N LEU A 148 8.35 3.06 -15.32
CA LEU A 148 8.97 2.21 -16.34
C LEU A 148 8.45 2.52 -17.77
N ASN A 149 9.26 2.18 -18.74
CA ASN A 149 8.85 2.17 -20.13
C ASN A 149 8.24 0.81 -20.54
N LYS A 150 7.68 0.74 -21.75
CA LYS A 150 7.04 -0.48 -22.27
C LYS A 150 7.99 -1.68 -22.30
N SER A 151 9.24 -1.50 -22.74
CA SER A 151 10.24 -2.59 -22.79
C SER A 151 10.54 -3.15 -21.40
N GLN A 152 10.71 -2.29 -20.42
CA GLN A 152 10.91 -2.67 -19.01
C GLN A 152 9.71 -3.46 -18.46
N ALA A 153 8.48 -3.04 -18.78
CA ALA A 153 7.28 -3.75 -18.35
C ALA A 153 7.23 -5.19 -18.89
N TYR A 154 7.47 -5.36 -20.20
CA TYR A 154 7.53 -6.69 -20.81
C TYR A 154 8.69 -7.52 -20.26
N GLY A 155 9.87 -6.93 -20.09
CA GLY A 155 11.02 -7.62 -19.48
C GLY A 155 10.72 -8.14 -18.08
N LEU A 156 10.12 -7.32 -17.20
CA LEU A 156 9.71 -7.72 -15.85
C LEU A 156 8.70 -8.87 -15.88
N ARG A 157 7.70 -8.79 -16.78
CA ARG A 157 6.69 -9.85 -16.93
C ARG A 157 7.31 -11.17 -17.36
N GLN A 158 8.22 -11.14 -18.35
CA GLN A 158 8.93 -12.31 -18.84
C GLN A 158 9.86 -12.90 -17.77
N ALA A 159 10.55 -12.06 -17.00
CA ALA A 159 11.42 -12.49 -15.91
C ALA A 159 10.67 -13.09 -14.70
N GLY A 160 9.31 -13.07 -14.68
CA GLY A 160 8.51 -13.72 -13.65
C GLY A 160 7.89 -12.79 -12.62
N ILE A 161 8.03 -11.48 -12.77
CA ILE A 161 7.27 -10.52 -11.94
C ILE A 161 5.78 -10.66 -12.24
N ARG A 162 4.96 -10.71 -11.19
CA ARG A 162 3.52 -10.90 -11.32
C ARG A 162 2.74 -9.60 -11.21
N GLN A 163 3.11 -8.73 -10.25
CA GLN A 163 2.43 -7.45 -10.03
C GLN A 163 3.36 -6.28 -10.29
N GLY A 164 2.84 -5.26 -10.97
CA GLY A 164 3.46 -3.95 -11.10
C GLY A 164 2.78 -2.96 -10.15
N LEU A 165 3.48 -2.54 -9.11
CA LEU A 165 3.05 -1.52 -8.18
C LEU A 165 3.57 -0.17 -8.65
N LEU A 166 2.71 0.86 -8.62
CA LEU A 166 3.03 2.18 -9.17
C LEU A 166 2.42 3.29 -8.31
N ASP A 167 3.22 4.30 -7.96
CA ASP A 167 2.68 5.54 -7.38
C ASP A 167 1.90 6.30 -8.45
N LEU A 168 0.60 6.44 -8.21
CA LEU A 168 -0.30 7.16 -9.10
C LEU A 168 -0.64 8.52 -8.51
N MET A 169 -0.17 9.57 -9.16
CA MET A 169 -0.59 10.95 -8.94
C MET A 169 -1.51 11.43 -10.05
N GLY A 170 -2.33 12.43 -9.78
CA GLY A 170 -3.39 12.87 -10.69
C GLY A 170 -3.10 14.16 -11.45
N SER A 171 -1.97 14.86 -11.21
CA SER A 171 -1.73 16.17 -11.81
C SER A 171 -0.27 16.40 -12.20
N ASP A 172 -0.07 17.24 -13.25
CA ASP A 172 1.25 17.72 -13.62
C ASP A 172 1.90 18.54 -12.49
N GLU A 173 1.12 19.27 -11.70
CA GLU A 173 1.63 20.06 -10.59
C GLU A 173 2.33 19.17 -9.56
N VAL A 174 1.73 18.07 -9.15
CA VAL A 174 2.34 17.10 -8.21
C VAL A 174 3.54 16.41 -8.88
N ALA A 175 3.42 15.99 -10.14
CA ALA A 175 4.52 15.38 -10.86
C ALA A 175 5.76 16.30 -10.90
N GLN A 176 5.57 17.58 -11.15
CA GLN A 176 6.65 18.57 -11.23
C GLN A 176 7.20 18.95 -9.84
N ARG A 177 6.33 19.33 -8.92
CA ARG A 177 6.76 19.90 -7.62
C ARG A 177 7.24 18.88 -6.61
N VAL A 178 6.69 17.66 -6.66
CA VAL A 178 6.97 16.62 -5.67
C VAL A 178 7.91 15.55 -6.20
N TYR A 179 7.69 15.09 -7.44
CA TYR A 179 8.49 14.05 -8.08
C TYR A 179 9.56 14.59 -9.04
N HIS A 180 9.64 15.92 -9.23
CA HIS A 180 10.61 16.56 -10.13
C HIS A 180 10.56 16.07 -11.57
N LEU A 181 9.44 15.50 -11.99
CA LEU A 181 9.17 15.10 -13.37
C LEU A 181 8.78 16.32 -14.21
N ARG A 182 8.89 16.24 -15.53
CA ARG A 182 8.45 17.31 -16.43
C ARG A 182 6.92 17.39 -16.57
N SER A 183 6.23 16.26 -16.42
CA SER A 183 4.78 16.12 -16.52
C SER A 183 4.31 14.78 -15.96
N LEU A 184 3.01 14.56 -15.95
CA LEU A 184 2.37 13.29 -15.59
C LEU A 184 2.58 12.18 -16.62
N LEU A 185 3.02 12.52 -17.84
CA LEU A 185 3.13 11.56 -18.95
C LEU A 185 3.96 10.30 -18.64
N PRO A 186 5.10 10.34 -17.93
CA PRO A 186 5.81 9.13 -17.52
C PRO A 186 4.97 8.17 -16.69
N VAL A 187 4.13 8.69 -15.80
CA VAL A 187 3.21 7.90 -14.95
C VAL A 187 2.14 7.21 -15.79
N LEU A 188 1.51 7.97 -16.71
CA LEU A 188 0.48 7.42 -17.61
C LEU A 188 1.06 6.35 -18.55
N ASN A 189 2.27 6.57 -19.07
CA ASN A 189 2.97 5.58 -19.88
C ASN A 189 3.31 4.31 -19.08
N ALA A 190 3.70 4.44 -17.83
CA ALA A 190 3.97 3.31 -16.96
C ALA A 190 2.69 2.51 -16.64
N LEU A 191 1.59 3.17 -16.32
CA LEU A 191 0.27 2.53 -16.16
C LEU A 191 -0.08 1.69 -17.39
N LYS A 192 0.00 2.30 -18.56
CA LYS A 192 -0.28 1.63 -19.83
C LYS A 192 0.67 0.46 -20.08
N GLY A 193 1.97 0.66 -19.84
CA GLY A 193 2.99 -0.37 -20.02
C GLY A 193 2.77 -1.59 -19.11
N ILE A 194 2.42 -1.39 -17.84
CA ILE A 194 2.09 -2.45 -16.88
C ILE A 194 0.91 -3.30 -17.40
N CYS A 195 -0.17 -2.65 -17.82
CA CYS A 195 -1.35 -3.33 -18.33
C CYS A 195 -1.07 -4.08 -19.64
N GLU A 196 -0.39 -3.44 -20.61
CA GLU A 196 -0.06 -4.05 -21.91
C GLU A 196 0.88 -5.26 -21.78
N ALA A 197 1.78 -5.23 -20.80
CA ALA A 197 2.67 -6.36 -20.51
C ALA A 197 1.98 -7.52 -19.80
N GLY A 198 0.74 -7.36 -19.34
CA GLY A 198 0.00 -8.37 -18.58
C GLY A 198 0.49 -8.54 -17.14
N LEU A 199 1.12 -7.52 -16.56
CA LEU A 199 1.36 -7.43 -15.13
C LEU A 199 0.05 -7.06 -14.42
N GLU A 200 -0.19 -7.64 -13.24
CA GLU A 200 -1.29 -7.22 -12.39
C GLU A 200 -1.01 -5.80 -11.87
N LEU A 201 -1.81 -4.82 -12.29
CA LEU A 201 -1.65 -3.43 -11.88
C LEU A 201 -2.11 -3.23 -10.44
N VAL A 202 -1.25 -2.68 -9.59
CA VAL A 202 -1.57 -2.27 -8.21
C VAL A 202 -1.15 -0.82 -7.98
N PRO A 203 -2.03 0.14 -8.29
CA PRO A 203 -1.72 1.55 -8.04
C PRO A 203 -1.66 1.84 -6.55
N HIS A 204 -0.73 2.73 -6.18
CA HIS A 204 -0.64 3.34 -4.86
C HIS A 204 -1.03 4.81 -4.99
N ILE A 205 -2.01 5.25 -4.23
CA ILE A 205 -2.36 6.67 -4.11
C ILE A 205 -1.84 7.16 -2.76
N LEU A 206 -0.86 8.06 -2.81
CA LEU A 206 -0.29 8.69 -1.64
C LEU A 206 -1.08 9.96 -1.33
N ALA A 207 -1.89 9.91 -0.27
CA ALA A 207 -2.70 11.01 0.19
C ALA A 207 -1.84 12.11 0.83
N GLY A 208 -2.06 13.35 0.43
CA GLY A 208 -1.41 14.52 1.01
C GLY A 208 -0.15 14.98 0.29
N LEU A 209 0.09 14.57 -0.96
CA LEU A 209 1.24 15.02 -1.77
C LEU A 209 1.26 16.53 -2.04
N GLU A 210 0.15 17.22 -1.92
CA GLU A 210 0.10 18.68 -1.99
C GLU A 210 0.34 19.32 -0.61
N TYR A 211 1.45 18.92 0.04
CA TYR A 211 1.89 19.43 1.35
C TYR A 211 0.81 19.24 2.43
N GLY A 212 0.30 18.02 2.53
CA GLY A 212 -0.72 17.62 3.51
C GLY A 212 -2.16 17.84 3.05
N ARG A 213 -2.39 18.40 1.86
CA ARG A 213 -3.74 18.61 1.30
C ARG A 213 -4.04 17.53 0.25
N LEU A 214 -5.32 17.21 0.10
CA LEU A 214 -5.83 16.32 -0.94
C LEU A 214 -6.43 17.15 -2.07
N LYS A 215 -6.02 16.86 -3.30
CA LYS A 215 -6.58 17.45 -4.52
C LYS A 215 -6.32 16.54 -5.72
N SER A 216 -5.06 16.25 -6.02
CA SER A 216 -4.65 15.42 -7.16
C SER A 216 -5.07 13.95 -7.00
N GLU A 217 -5.35 13.49 -5.80
CA GLU A 217 -5.73 12.11 -5.51
C GLU A 217 -7.10 11.74 -6.12
N TYR A 218 -8.06 12.67 -6.13
CA TYR A 218 -9.34 12.48 -6.81
C TYR A 218 -9.18 12.43 -8.34
N GLN A 219 -8.23 13.18 -8.89
CA GLN A 219 -7.88 13.10 -10.31
C GLN A 219 -7.21 11.75 -10.63
N ALA A 220 -6.35 11.24 -9.73
CA ALA A 220 -5.76 9.92 -9.86
C ALA A 220 -6.82 8.81 -9.89
N LEU A 221 -7.86 8.89 -9.05
CA LEU A 221 -9.02 7.98 -9.12
C LEU A 221 -9.76 8.08 -10.45
N SER A 222 -9.89 9.28 -11.00
CA SER A 222 -10.55 9.48 -12.30
C SER A 222 -9.74 8.87 -13.44
N ILE A 223 -8.41 9.00 -13.42
CA ILE A 223 -7.51 8.33 -14.39
C ILE A 223 -7.67 6.81 -14.30
N LEU A 224 -7.78 6.28 -13.08
CA LEU A 224 -7.84 4.84 -12.86
C LEU A 224 -9.09 4.17 -13.42
N LYS A 225 -10.15 4.92 -13.71
CA LYS A 225 -11.39 4.39 -14.34
C LYS A 225 -11.16 3.72 -15.69
N ASP A 226 -10.12 4.15 -16.41
CA ASP A 226 -9.80 3.62 -17.74
C ASP A 226 -8.93 2.37 -17.69
N TYR A 227 -8.62 1.88 -16.48
CA TYR A 227 -7.76 0.72 -16.23
C TYR A 227 -8.51 -0.33 -15.41
N ASN A 228 -7.97 -1.56 -15.41
CA ASN A 228 -8.50 -2.66 -14.60
C ASN A 228 -7.47 -3.08 -13.53
N PRO A 229 -7.33 -2.34 -12.44
CA PRO A 229 -6.38 -2.68 -11.39
C PRO A 229 -6.77 -3.96 -10.65
N LYS A 230 -5.78 -4.69 -10.18
CA LYS A 230 -5.97 -5.88 -9.34
C LYS A 230 -6.40 -5.52 -7.92
N SER A 231 -5.85 -4.44 -7.39
CA SER A 231 -6.21 -3.83 -6.11
C SER A 231 -5.74 -2.37 -6.09
N LEU A 232 -6.24 -1.58 -5.15
CA LEU A 232 -5.84 -0.18 -4.95
C LEU A 232 -5.31 -0.02 -3.53
N VAL A 233 -4.16 0.64 -3.38
CA VAL A 233 -3.53 0.89 -2.09
C VAL A 233 -3.50 2.38 -1.79
N PHE A 234 -4.07 2.77 -0.66
CA PHE A 234 -3.92 4.12 -0.12
C PHE A 234 -2.81 4.14 0.93
N VAL A 235 -1.94 5.11 0.83
CA VAL A 235 -0.95 5.46 1.85
C VAL A 235 -1.09 6.94 2.19
N ALA A 236 -0.57 7.37 3.33
CA ALA A 236 -0.69 8.77 3.75
C ALA A 236 0.70 9.36 3.98
N LEU A 237 0.88 10.63 3.59
CA LEU A 237 2.13 11.35 3.76
C LEU A 237 2.66 11.23 5.19
N THR A 238 3.87 10.69 5.30
CA THR A 238 4.69 10.75 6.51
C THR A 238 5.76 11.80 6.31
N PRO A 239 5.72 12.91 7.06
CA PRO A 239 6.71 13.98 6.96
C PRO A 239 8.05 13.53 7.55
N PHE A 240 8.96 13.06 6.73
CA PHE A 240 10.29 12.64 7.18
C PHE A 240 11.20 13.83 7.43
N LYS A 241 11.98 13.75 8.51
CA LYS A 241 13.03 14.75 8.80
C LYS A 241 14.05 14.82 7.65
N GLY A 242 14.46 16.01 7.23
CA GLY A 242 15.41 16.24 6.14
C GLY A 242 14.83 16.03 4.73
N THR A 243 13.51 16.03 4.58
CA THR A 243 12.82 16.07 3.28
C THR A 243 12.25 17.46 3.03
N GLY A 244 11.82 17.72 1.79
CA GLY A 244 11.12 18.99 1.48
C GLY A 244 9.75 19.12 2.14
N MET A 245 9.24 18.04 2.71
CA MET A 245 7.98 18.02 3.47
C MET A 245 8.18 17.84 4.97
N GLU A 246 9.42 18.04 5.49
CA GLU A 246 9.65 18.10 6.93
C GLU A 246 8.78 19.21 7.56
N GLY A 247 8.09 18.90 8.64
CA GLY A 247 7.21 19.85 9.33
C GLY A 247 5.84 20.07 8.69
N VAL A 248 5.56 19.47 7.53
CA VAL A 248 4.21 19.44 6.97
C VAL A 248 3.32 18.57 7.86
N ASN A 249 2.09 19.00 8.13
CA ASN A 249 1.13 18.12 8.78
C ASN A 249 0.71 17.00 7.83
N PRO A 250 0.60 15.75 8.30
CA PRO A 250 -0.06 14.70 7.52
C PRO A 250 -1.47 15.15 7.09
N PRO A 251 -2.02 14.60 6.02
CA PRO A 251 -3.40 14.90 5.63
C PRO A 251 -4.37 14.55 6.75
N ASP A 252 -5.47 15.30 6.86
CA ASP A 252 -6.52 14.99 7.84
C ASP A 252 -7.03 13.54 7.61
N PRO A 253 -7.04 12.68 8.64
CA PRO A 253 -7.54 11.31 8.52
C PRO A 253 -8.97 11.23 7.96
N LEU A 254 -9.82 12.21 8.25
CA LEU A 254 -11.18 12.27 7.71
C LEU A 254 -11.20 12.53 6.20
N GLU A 255 -10.34 13.43 5.71
CA GLU A 255 -10.21 13.68 4.27
C GLU A 255 -9.68 12.44 3.54
N VAL A 256 -8.73 11.72 4.14
CA VAL A 256 -8.27 10.43 3.58
C VAL A 256 -9.39 9.39 3.56
N ALA A 257 -10.21 9.33 4.61
CA ALA A 257 -11.37 8.45 4.66
C ALA A 257 -12.42 8.78 3.59
N LYS A 258 -12.71 10.06 3.35
CA LYS A 258 -13.57 10.50 2.23
C LYS A 258 -13.02 10.06 0.88
N LEU A 259 -11.71 10.18 0.67
CA LEU A 259 -11.05 9.70 -0.55
C LEU A 259 -11.22 8.18 -0.72
N ILE A 260 -11.01 7.41 0.36
CA ILE A 260 -11.21 5.95 0.37
C ILE A 260 -12.68 5.59 0.07
N ALA A 261 -13.62 6.27 0.72
CA ALA A 261 -15.06 6.06 0.50
C ALA A 261 -15.45 6.38 -0.95
N THR A 262 -14.95 7.48 -1.50
CA THR A 262 -15.15 7.83 -2.92
C THR A 262 -14.60 6.75 -3.83
N ALA A 263 -13.38 6.24 -3.57
CA ALA A 263 -12.79 5.16 -4.34
C ALA A 263 -13.63 3.88 -4.26
N ARG A 264 -14.16 3.54 -3.09
CA ARG A 264 -15.04 2.37 -2.92
C ARG A 264 -16.31 2.47 -3.76
N LEU A 265 -16.94 3.65 -3.80
CA LEU A 265 -18.14 3.85 -4.62
C LEU A 265 -17.81 3.86 -6.13
N MET A 266 -16.64 4.37 -6.51
CA MET A 266 -16.18 4.32 -7.91
C MET A 266 -15.81 2.90 -8.37
N PHE A 267 -15.32 2.06 -7.47
CA PHE A 267 -14.82 0.70 -7.73
C PHE A 267 -15.41 -0.31 -6.72
N PRO A 268 -16.71 -0.65 -6.81
CA PRO A 268 -17.42 -1.41 -5.78
C PRO A 268 -16.81 -2.78 -5.45
N GLY A 269 -16.31 -3.49 -6.45
CA GLY A 269 -15.72 -4.84 -6.29
C GLY A 269 -14.19 -4.87 -6.22
N LEU A 270 -13.51 -3.71 -6.28
CA LEU A 270 -12.05 -3.66 -6.24
C LEU A 270 -11.54 -3.83 -4.81
N PRO A 271 -10.57 -4.73 -4.53
CA PRO A 271 -9.89 -4.75 -3.24
C PRO A 271 -9.19 -3.42 -2.95
N ILE A 272 -9.49 -2.80 -1.81
CA ILE A 272 -8.89 -1.54 -1.37
C ILE A 272 -8.15 -1.74 -0.06
N SER A 273 -6.87 -1.37 -0.07
CA SER A 273 -5.96 -1.51 1.06
C SER A 273 -5.62 -0.16 1.69
N LEU A 274 -5.63 -0.10 3.03
CA LEU A 274 -4.83 0.90 3.74
C LEU A 274 -3.41 0.35 3.86
N GLY A 275 -2.46 0.97 3.13
CA GLY A 275 -1.07 0.55 3.03
C GLY A 275 -0.26 0.83 4.30
N CYS A 276 0.99 0.36 4.30
CA CYS A 276 1.85 0.42 5.49
C CYS A 276 2.45 1.82 5.76
N GLU A 277 2.58 2.68 4.74
CA GLU A 277 3.16 4.01 4.91
C GLU A 277 2.11 5.01 5.38
N ARG A 278 2.24 5.40 6.64
CA ARG A 278 1.49 6.46 7.31
C ARG A 278 2.15 6.83 8.64
N LYS A 279 2.01 8.06 9.08
CA LYS A 279 2.52 8.51 10.39
C LYS A 279 1.94 7.64 11.51
N ARG A 280 2.79 7.13 12.39
CA ARG A 280 2.42 6.23 13.48
C ARG A 280 1.74 6.93 14.66
N GLY A 281 1.29 6.13 15.63
CA GLY A 281 0.62 6.60 16.84
C GLY A 281 -0.84 6.99 16.59
N ARG A 282 -1.36 7.93 17.34
CA ARG A 282 -2.77 8.37 17.30
C ARG A 282 -3.29 8.68 15.89
N TYR A 283 -2.45 9.24 15.02
CA TYR A 283 -2.81 9.51 13.62
C TYR A 283 -3.14 8.22 12.86
N ALA A 284 -2.27 7.20 12.98
CA ALA A 284 -2.49 5.91 12.32
C ALA A 284 -3.77 5.26 12.84
N GLU A 285 -3.95 5.23 14.14
CA GLU A 285 -5.12 4.61 14.77
C GLU A 285 -6.44 5.26 14.31
N MET A 286 -6.49 6.60 14.29
CA MET A 286 -7.65 7.33 13.77
C MET A 286 -7.91 7.00 12.29
N LEU A 287 -6.86 7.01 11.46
CA LEU A 287 -7.00 6.69 10.05
C LEU A 287 -7.44 5.24 9.82
N GLU A 288 -6.96 4.28 10.62
CA GLU A 288 -7.38 2.88 10.59
C GLU A 288 -8.89 2.73 10.84
N TYR A 289 -9.40 3.41 11.88
CA TYR A 289 -10.83 3.36 12.21
C TYR A 289 -11.70 3.97 11.09
N LEU A 290 -11.32 5.14 10.64
CA LEU A 290 -12.05 5.83 9.57
C LEU A 290 -11.99 5.07 8.24
N ALA A 291 -10.85 4.44 7.93
CA ALA A 291 -10.71 3.62 6.73
C ALA A 291 -11.60 2.35 6.79
N LEU A 292 -11.72 1.70 7.96
CA LEU A 292 -12.66 0.59 8.16
C LEU A 292 -14.10 1.03 7.88
N LEU A 293 -14.51 2.17 8.44
CA LEU A 293 -15.85 2.74 8.20
C LEU A 293 -16.07 3.17 6.75
N SER A 294 -15.00 3.43 6.00
CA SER A 294 -15.01 3.81 4.57
C SER A 294 -14.95 2.61 3.62
N GLY A 295 -15.03 1.38 4.15
CA GLY A 295 -15.20 0.17 3.34
C GLY A 295 -13.92 -0.39 2.74
N ILE A 296 -12.77 -0.28 3.39
CA ILE A 296 -11.59 -1.09 3.04
C ILE A 296 -11.84 -2.57 3.34
N ASP A 297 -11.10 -3.43 2.68
CA ASP A 297 -11.08 -4.88 2.90
C ASP A 297 -9.67 -5.41 3.22
N ARG A 298 -8.66 -4.53 3.19
CA ARG A 298 -7.26 -4.85 3.49
C ARG A 298 -6.60 -3.75 4.31
N MET A 299 -5.75 -4.11 5.25
CA MET A 299 -4.97 -3.17 6.05
C MET A 299 -3.58 -3.72 6.33
N ALA A 300 -2.53 -2.97 5.98
CA ALA A 300 -1.17 -3.31 6.35
C ALA A 300 -0.81 -2.61 7.66
N ILE A 301 -0.26 -3.37 8.61
CA ILE A 301 0.07 -2.90 9.96
C ILE A 301 -1.17 -2.28 10.63
N TRP A 302 -1.47 -2.66 11.82
CA TRP A 302 -2.74 -2.32 12.46
C TRP A 302 -2.55 -2.09 13.96
N SER A 303 -3.50 -1.39 14.59
CA SER A 303 -3.65 -1.30 16.03
C SER A 303 -4.60 -2.40 16.55
N GLU A 304 -4.51 -2.75 17.81
CA GLU A 304 -5.48 -3.66 18.45
C GLU A 304 -6.90 -3.10 18.36
N GLY A 305 -7.04 -1.78 18.50
CA GLY A 305 -8.31 -1.10 18.34
C GLY A 305 -8.92 -1.30 16.96
N ALA A 306 -8.12 -1.36 15.90
CA ALA A 306 -8.62 -1.62 14.55
C ALA A 306 -9.19 -3.03 14.42
N ILE A 307 -8.58 -4.05 15.06
CA ILE A 307 -9.12 -5.41 15.09
C ILE A 307 -10.46 -5.43 15.86
N SER A 308 -10.49 -4.81 17.03
CA SER A 308 -11.68 -4.75 17.88
C SER A 308 -12.83 -4.04 17.16
N LEU A 309 -12.54 -2.92 16.48
CA LEU A 309 -13.55 -2.21 15.69
C LEU A 309 -14.04 -3.06 14.51
N ALA A 310 -13.15 -3.73 13.79
CA ALA A 310 -13.52 -4.60 12.68
C ALA A 310 -14.48 -5.70 13.15
N GLN A 311 -14.20 -6.35 14.29
CA GLN A 311 -15.08 -7.35 14.89
C GLN A 311 -16.42 -6.76 15.33
N GLY A 312 -16.42 -5.57 15.95
CA GLY A 312 -17.64 -4.84 16.31
C GLY A 312 -18.52 -4.44 15.12
N LEU A 313 -17.93 -4.24 13.96
CA LEU A 313 -18.60 -4.02 12.67
C LEU A 313 -19.10 -5.33 12.01
N GLY A 314 -18.91 -6.48 12.65
CA GLY A 314 -19.27 -7.79 12.11
C GLY A 314 -18.30 -8.30 11.03
N LEU A 315 -17.12 -7.67 10.87
CA LEU A 315 -16.12 -8.14 9.95
C LEU A 315 -15.39 -9.35 10.55
N ARG A 316 -14.91 -10.23 9.68
CA ARG A 316 -14.12 -11.43 10.05
C ARG A 316 -12.64 -11.16 9.75
N PRO A 317 -11.82 -10.84 10.76
CA PRO A 317 -10.39 -10.61 10.58
C PRO A 317 -9.66 -11.87 10.10
N ARG A 318 -8.81 -11.70 9.09
CA ARG A 318 -7.79 -12.65 8.65
C ARG A 318 -6.43 -11.98 8.76
N PHE A 319 -5.37 -12.78 8.96
CA PHE A 319 -4.01 -12.25 9.09
C PHE A 319 -3.10 -12.91 8.07
N GLN A 320 -2.25 -12.11 7.41
CA GLN A 320 -1.33 -12.60 6.40
C GLN A 320 0.05 -11.94 6.53
N LEU A 321 1.11 -12.74 6.39
CA LEU A 321 2.51 -12.29 6.56
C LEU A 321 3.13 -11.75 5.25
N THR A 322 2.34 -11.09 4.42
CA THR A 322 2.77 -10.60 3.11
C THR A 322 2.50 -9.09 2.92
N CYS A 323 2.76 -8.60 1.70
CA CYS A 323 2.33 -7.28 1.27
C CYS A 323 0.81 -7.23 1.07
N CYS A 324 0.19 -6.09 1.37
CA CYS A 324 -1.26 -5.89 1.23
C CYS A 324 -1.76 -5.82 -0.23
N SER A 325 -0.86 -5.82 -1.20
CA SER A 325 -1.17 -5.93 -2.62
C SER A 325 -1.56 -7.36 -3.04
N LEU A 326 -1.17 -8.37 -2.24
CA LEU A 326 -1.42 -9.77 -2.56
C LEU A 326 -2.82 -10.21 -2.12
N ASP A 327 -3.42 -11.10 -2.90
CA ASP A 327 -4.68 -11.72 -2.49
C ASP A 327 -4.49 -12.59 -1.24
N PRO A 328 -5.48 -12.62 -0.34
CA PRO A 328 -5.44 -13.51 0.81
C PRO A 328 -5.42 -14.98 0.36
N LYS A 329 -4.55 -15.78 0.96
CA LYS A 329 -4.49 -17.24 0.76
C LYS A 329 -4.79 -17.93 2.07
N GLU A 330 -5.72 -18.90 2.07
CA GLU A 330 -6.15 -19.62 3.27
C GLU A 330 -5.00 -20.30 4.01
N GLU A 331 -4.08 -20.91 3.28
CA GLU A 331 -2.90 -21.60 3.81
C GLU A 331 -1.96 -20.68 4.60
N LEU A 332 -2.02 -19.37 4.36
CA LEU A 332 -1.17 -18.37 5.00
C LEU A 332 -1.85 -17.69 6.19
N CYS A 333 -3.17 -17.82 6.31
CA CYS A 333 -3.96 -17.18 7.37
C CYS A 333 -3.93 -17.98 8.69
N THR A 334 -3.70 -19.28 8.65
CA THR A 334 -3.83 -20.18 9.81
C THR A 334 -2.74 -20.03 10.86
N SER A 335 -1.58 -19.48 10.51
CA SER A 335 -0.44 -19.41 11.45
C SER A 335 -0.46 -18.21 12.41
N LEU A 336 -1.26 -17.19 12.12
CA LEU A 336 -1.34 -15.98 12.95
C LEU A 336 -2.55 -15.99 13.92
N THR A 337 -3.66 -16.59 13.56
CA THR A 337 -4.83 -16.70 14.43
C THR A 337 -4.48 -17.37 15.76
N GLN A 338 -3.59 -18.38 15.77
CA GLN A 338 -3.15 -19.05 17.00
C GLN A 338 -2.25 -18.17 17.89
N SER A 339 -1.60 -17.14 17.35
CA SER A 339 -0.70 -16.25 18.11
C SER A 339 -1.42 -15.06 18.74
N PHE A 340 -2.61 -14.72 18.24
CA PHE A 340 -3.40 -13.58 18.73
C PHE A 340 -4.66 -14.01 19.51
N ASP A 341 -5.00 -15.32 19.56
CA ASP A 341 -6.15 -15.85 20.29
C ASP A 341 -5.90 -16.08 21.80
N HIS A 342 -4.73 -15.70 22.32
CA HIS A 342 -4.52 -15.70 23.76
C HIS A 342 -4.80 -14.30 24.34
N PRO A 343 -5.94 -14.09 25.01
CA PRO A 343 -6.10 -12.92 25.85
C PRO A 343 -5.07 -13.03 26.98
N THR A 344 -4.07 -12.18 26.98
CA THR A 344 -3.23 -12.00 28.17
C THR A 344 -4.09 -11.43 29.28
N HIS A 345 -4.67 -12.31 30.11
CA HIS A 345 -4.95 -11.97 31.50
C HIS A 345 -3.61 -11.56 32.11
N HIS A 346 -3.53 -10.33 32.56
CA HIS A 346 -3.09 -9.88 33.86
C HIS A 346 -2.62 -8.43 33.81
N LEU A 347 -3.56 -7.58 34.21
CA LEU A 347 -3.23 -6.38 34.95
C LEU A 347 -2.68 -6.81 36.29
N GLY A 348 -1.46 -6.39 36.63
CA GLY A 348 -0.83 -6.40 37.91
C GLY A 348 0.17 -5.29 37.98
#